data_0488ce603820184227c44958110bf778
#
_entry.id   0488ce603820184227c44958110bf778
#
_cell.length_a   1.000
_cell.length_b   1.000
_cell.length_c   1.000
_cell.angle_alpha   90.00
_cell.angle_beta   90.00
_cell.angle_gamma   90.00
#
_symmetry.space_group_name_H-M   'P 1'
#
loop_
_entity.id
_entity.type
_entity.pdbx_description
1 polymer ?
#
loop_
_entity_poly.entity_id
_entity_poly.type
_entity_poly.pdbx_seq_one_letter_code
_entity_poly.pdbx_strand_id
1 'polypeptide(L)'
;MKELEIKVAKNLLKINAVFLRPNNPFTWASGIKSPIYCDNRLTLSFVDTRKVVEEGLAQIIKEHYPTAEVIMGTSTAGIPHAAYVSEILSLPMGYVRGGAKD
;
A
#
# COMPACT_ATOMS: atom_id res chain seq x y z
N MET A 1 -15.95 -2.48 7.03
CA MET A 1 -14.58 -2.88 6.66
C MET A 1 -14.52 -4.04 5.69
N LYS A 2 -15.42 -5.02 5.84
CA LYS A 2 -15.45 -6.17 4.92
C LYS A 2 -15.65 -5.75 3.46
N GLU A 3 -16.50 -4.77 3.21
CA GLU A 3 -16.72 -4.24 1.86
C GLU A 3 -15.47 -3.59 1.30
N LEU A 4 -14.72 -2.88 2.13
CA LEU A 4 -13.46 -2.27 1.73
C LEU A 4 -12.42 -3.33 1.39
N GLU A 5 -12.32 -4.38 2.20
CA GLU A 5 -11.38 -5.48 1.95
C GLU A 5 -11.64 -6.12 0.59
N ILE A 6 -12.91 -6.41 0.28
CA ILE A 6 -13.30 -7.00 -0.98
C ILE A 6 -13.00 -6.06 -2.14
N LYS A 7 -13.30 -4.78 -1.98
CA LYS A 7 -13.07 -3.77 -3.02
C LYS A 7 -11.59 -3.64 -3.36
N VAL A 8 -10.73 -3.60 -2.35
CA VAL A 8 -9.28 -3.54 -2.56
C VAL A 8 -8.77 -4.81 -3.24
N ALA A 9 -9.20 -5.98 -2.76
CA ALA A 9 -8.78 -7.26 -3.35
C ALA A 9 -9.17 -7.36 -4.82
N LYS A 10 -10.39 -6.99 -5.17
CA LYS A 10 -10.86 -7.00 -6.56
C LYS A 10 -10.05 -6.05 -7.44
N ASN A 11 -9.71 -4.87 -6.92
CA ASN A 11 -8.89 -3.93 -7.67
C ASN A 11 -7.48 -4.46 -7.91
N LEU A 12 -6.87 -5.09 -6.91
CA LEU A 12 -5.53 -5.69 -7.06
C LEU A 12 -5.53 -6.78 -8.13
N LEU A 13 -6.56 -7.61 -8.16
CA LEU A 13 -6.70 -8.65 -9.18
C LEU A 13 -6.92 -8.04 -10.57
N LYS A 14 -7.75 -7.00 -10.65
CA LYS A 14 -8.09 -6.33 -11.91
C LYS A 14 -6.86 -5.75 -12.61
N ILE A 15 -5.93 -5.20 -11.86
CA ILE A 15 -4.72 -4.59 -12.43
C ILE A 15 -3.55 -5.55 -12.52
N ASN A 16 -3.79 -6.82 -12.22
CA ASN A 16 -2.75 -7.87 -12.24
C ASN A 16 -1.58 -7.58 -11.29
N ALA A 17 -1.88 -7.00 -10.13
CA ALA A 17 -0.88 -6.76 -9.09
C ALA A 17 -0.55 -8.02 -8.29
N VAL A 18 -1.42 -9.01 -8.33
CA VAL A 18 -1.24 -10.28 -7.64
C VAL A 18 -0.76 -11.34 -8.63
N PHE A 19 0.36 -11.98 -8.31
CA PHE A 19 0.98 -13.01 -9.13
C PHE A 19 0.92 -14.34 -8.40
N LEU A 20 0.41 -15.37 -9.07
CA LEU A 20 0.28 -16.72 -8.50
C LEU A 20 1.15 -17.69 -9.29
N ARG A 21 2.07 -18.37 -8.61
CA ARG A 21 2.98 -19.35 -9.21
C ARG A 21 3.12 -20.57 -8.30
N PRO A 22 2.07 -21.41 -8.20
CA PRO A 22 2.09 -22.55 -7.29
C PRO A 22 3.12 -23.63 -7.65
N ASN A 23 3.44 -23.81 -8.93
CA ASN A 23 4.38 -24.82 -9.41
C ASN A 23 5.79 -24.28 -9.65
N ASN A 24 5.98 -22.97 -9.59
CA ASN A 24 7.27 -22.31 -9.78
C ASN A 24 7.32 -21.08 -8.88
N PRO A 25 7.45 -21.29 -7.56
CA PRO A 25 7.31 -20.20 -6.58
C PRO A 25 8.32 -19.07 -6.79
N PHE A 26 7.90 -17.87 -6.39
CA PHE A 26 8.80 -16.73 -6.28
C PHE A 26 9.76 -16.93 -5.11
N THR A 27 10.96 -16.41 -5.23
CA THR A 27 11.89 -16.33 -4.11
C THR A 27 11.94 -14.89 -3.64
N TRP A 28 11.48 -14.65 -2.42
CA TRP A 28 11.51 -13.31 -1.83
C TRP A 28 12.95 -12.92 -1.44
N ALA A 29 13.18 -11.63 -1.22
CA ALA A 29 14.48 -11.12 -0.78
C ALA A 29 14.98 -11.80 0.51
N SER A 30 14.06 -12.25 1.36
CA SER A 30 14.38 -13.01 2.58
C SER A 30 14.83 -14.44 2.33
N GLY A 31 14.75 -14.92 1.08
CA GLY A 31 15.04 -16.29 0.71
C GLY A 31 13.84 -17.23 0.79
N ILE A 32 12.72 -16.76 1.29
CA ILE A 32 11.48 -17.56 1.39
C ILE A 32 10.89 -17.76 0.00
N LYS A 33 10.51 -19.00 -0.30
CA LYS A 33 9.79 -19.34 -1.53
C LYS A 33 8.30 -19.21 -1.29
N SER A 34 7.61 -18.48 -2.16
CA SER A 34 6.17 -18.24 -2.03
C SER A 34 5.46 -18.45 -3.37
N PRO A 35 4.29 -19.11 -3.37
CA PRO A 35 3.48 -19.26 -4.59
C PRO A 35 2.75 -17.98 -4.97
N ILE A 36 2.79 -16.94 -4.13
CA ILE A 36 2.08 -15.69 -4.34
C ILE A 36 3.02 -14.51 -4.14
N TYR A 37 2.84 -13.49 -4.95
CA TYR A 37 3.51 -12.20 -4.79
C TYR A 37 2.53 -11.09 -5.15
N CYS A 38 2.49 -10.05 -4.34
CA CYS A 38 1.67 -8.87 -4.61
C CYS A 38 2.56 -7.65 -4.74
N ASP A 39 2.47 -6.96 -5.88
CA ASP A 39 3.17 -5.70 -6.08
C ASP A 39 2.21 -4.53 -5.90
N ASN A 40 2.16 -4.01 -4.69
CA ASN A 40 1.27 -2.91 -4.34
C ASN A 40 1.64 -1.60 -5.04
N ARG A 41 2.86 -1.45 -5.51
CA ARG A 41 3.30 -0.24 -6.21
C ARG A 41 2.57 -0.06 -7.54
N LEU A 42 2.09 -1.15 -8.13
CA LEU A 42 1.31 -1.09 -9.37
C LEU A 42 0.02 -0.28 -9.19
N THR A 43 -0.52 -0.22 -7.98
CA THR A 43 -1.74 0.55 -7.71
C THR A 43 -1.57 2.03 -8.04
N LEU A 44 -0.36 2.55 -7.93
CA LEU A 44 -0.08 3.96 -8.20
C LEU A 44 -0.28 4.33 -9.66
N SER A 45 -0.11 3.38 -10.57
CA SER A 45 -0.21 3.60 -12.01
C SER A 45 -1.65 3.52 -12.56
N PHE A 46 -2.59 3.10 -11.72
CA PHE A 46 -4.00 2.96 -12.12
C PHE A 46 -4.85 3.88 -11.25
N VAL A 47 -5.28 5.00 -11.81
CA VAL A 47 -5.90 6.09 -11.04
C VAL A 47 -7.07 5.62 -10.19
N ASP A 48 -7.98 4.84 -10.74
CA ASP A 48 -9.17 4.38 -10.00
C ASP A 48 -8.78 3.44 -8.85
N THR A 49 -7.85 2.51 -9.11
CA THR A 49 -7.36 1.60 -8.08
C THR A 49 -6.60 2.35 -6.99
N ARG A 50 -5.75 3.31 -7.39
CA ARG A 50 -5.02 4.15 -6.45
C ARG A 50 -5.99 4.87 -5.51
N LYS A 51 -7.07 5.46 -6.04
CA LYS A 51 -8.07 6.12 -5.21
C LYS A 51 -8.71 5.17 -4.20
N VAL A 52 -9.05 3.96 -4.62
CA VAL A 52 -9.63 2.95 -3.72
C VAL A 52 -8.67 2.63 -2.58
N VAL A 53 -7.40 2.40 -2.90
CA VAL A 53 -6.38 2.05 -1.89
C VAL A 53 -6.14 3.21 -0.93
N GLU A 54 -5.91 4.41 -1.46
CA GLU A 54 -5.55 5.55 -0.63
C GLU A 54 -6.71 6.04 0.22
N GLU A 55 -7.92 6.07 -0.34
CA GLU A 55 -9.12 6.42 0.42
C GLU A 55 -9.42 5.37 1.49
N GLY A 56 -9.17 4.09 1.18
CA GLY A 56 -9.32 3.01 2.15
C GLY A 56 -8.36 3.15 3.32
N LEU A 57 -7.10 3.43 3.06
CA LEU A 57 -6.11 3.67 4.11
C LEU A 57 -6.50 4.88 4.97
N ALA A 58 -6.95 5.96 4.33
CA ALA A 58 -7.39 7.16 5.04
C ALA A 58 -8.59 6.85 5.95
N GLN A 59 -9.53 6.05 5.47
CA GLN A 59 -10.69 5.63 6.26
C GLN A 59 -10.28 4.85 7.50
N ILE A 60 -9.35 3.90 7.35
CA ILE A 60 -8.84 3.11 8.47
C ILE A 60 -8.20 4.03 9.52
N ILE A 61 -7.41 5.00 9.08
CA ILE A 61 -6.76 5.94 9.99
C ILE A 61 -7.78 6.77 10.75
N LYS A 62 -8.80 7.29 10.07
CA LYS A 62 -9.86 8.07 10.72
C LYS A 62 -10.61 7.26 11.78
N GLU A 63 -10.88 5.98 11.49
CA GLU A 63 -11.64 5.12 12.39
C GLU A 63 -10.83 4.65 13.59
N HIS A 64 -9.57 4.28 13.38
CA HIS A 64 -8.75 3.64 14.40
C HIS A 64 -7.73 4.58 15.04
N TYR A 65 -7.36 5.65 14.36
CA TYR A 65 -6.33 6.59 14.82
C TYR A 65 -6.78 8.04 14.62
N PRO A 66 -7.94 8.42 15.20
CA PRO A 66 -8.50 9.76 14.96
C PRO A 66 -7.66 10.91 15.47
N THR A 67 -6.68 10.62 16.34
CA THR A 67 -5.78 11.64 16.90
C THR A 67 -4.44 11.75 16.17
N ALA A 68 -4.29 11.03 15.04
CA ALA A 68 -3.05 11.10 14.25
C ALA A 68 -2.78 12.55 13.82
N GLU A 69 -1.53 13.00 13.99
CA GLU A 69 -1.11 14.36 13.66
C GLU A 69 -0.20 14.43 12.45
N VAL A 70 0.41 13.32 12.07
CA VAL A 70 1.32 13.25 10.94
C VAL A 70 1.25 11.86 10.31
N ILE A 71 1.42 11.80 9.00
CA ILE A 71 1.48 10.54 8.26
C ILE A 71 2.92 10.28 7.85
N MET A 72 3.41 9.08 8.19
CA MET A 72 4.80 8.70 7.87
C MET A 72 4.79 7.50 6.94
N GLY A 73 5.55 7.59 5.87
CA GLY A 73 5.77 6.48 4.95
C GLY A 73 7.12 5.83 5.17
N THR A 74 7.22 4.54 4.90
CA THR A 74 8.50 3.85 4.93
C THR A 74 9.12 3.88 3.54
N SER A 75 10.38 4.26 3.49
CA SER A 75 11.18 4.30 2.26
C SER A 75 11.30 2.88 1.70
N THR A 76 11.14 2.65 0.43
CA THR A 76 10.81 3.66 -0.58
C THR A 76 9.34 3.54 -1.01
N ALA A 77 8.80 2.33 -1.03
CA ALA A 77 7.48 2.04 -1.58
C ALA A 77 6.34 2.70 -0.80
N GLY A 78 6.53 2.97 0.48
CA GLY A 78 5.50 3.61 1.30
C GLY A 78 5.37 5.11 1.12
N ILE A 79 6.37 5.76 0.53
CA ILE A 79 6.39 7.22 0.40
C ILE A 79 5.21 7.75 -0.40
N PRO A 80 4.93 7.25 -1.63
CA PRO A 80 3.79 7.77 -2.39
C PRO A 80 2.45 7.55 -1.71
N HIS A 81 2.25 6.40 -1.07
CA HIS A 81 1.01 6.11 -0.35
C HIS A 81 0.81 7.08 0.81
N ALA A 82 1.87 7.35 1.58
CA ALA A 82 1.80 8.33 2.66
C ALA A 82 1.45 9.71 2.14
N ALA A 83 2.01 10.12 1.01
CA ALA A 83 1.74 11.41 0.40
C ALA A 83 0.26 11.56 0.02
N TYR A 84 -0.31 10.55 -0.65
CA TYR A 84 -1.72 10.59 -1.02
C TYR A 84 -2.64 10.57 0.19
N VAL A 85 -2.35 9.73 1.18
CA VAL A 85 -3.15 9.63 2.40
C VAL A 85 -3.11 10.94 3.20
N SER A 86 -1.94 11.55 3.32
CA SER A 86 -1.79 12.81 4.02
C SER A 86 -2.60 13.92 3.34
N GLU A 87 -2.64 13.93 2.02
CA GLU A 87 -3.45 14.89 1.27
C GLU A 87 -4.93 14.70 1.54
N ILE A 88 -5.41 13.46 1.54
CA ILE A 88 -6.81 13.16 1.86
C ILE A 88 -7.18 13.61 3.27
N LEU A 89 -6.30 13.39 4.24
CA LEU A 89 -6.53 13.69 5.64
C LEU A 89 -6.17 15.12 6.02
N SER A 90 -5.57 15.88 5.12
CA SER A 90 -5.04 17.22 5.38
C SER A 90 -4.06 17.25 6.55
N LEU A 91 -3.15 16.28 6.58
CA LEU A 91 -2.12 16.17 7.60
C LEU A 91 -0.74 16.33 7.00
N PRO A 92 0.24 16.82 7.79
CA PRO A 92 1.63 16.82 7.34
C PRO A 92 2.13 15.40 7.15
N MET A 93 3.13 15.23 6.26
CA MET A 93 3.72 13.92 6.04
C MET A 93 5.24 13.98 6.07
N GLY A 94 5.83 12.84 6.33
CA GLY A 94 7.26 12.64 6.22
C GLY A 94 7.51 11.19 5.84
N TYR A 95 8.77 10.79 5.85
CA TYR A 95 9.08 9.40 5.59
C TYR A 95 10.32 8.95 6.37
N VAL A 96 10.39 7.65 6.60
CA VAL A 96 11.48 7.02 7.35
C VAL A 96 12.39 6.30 6.38
N ARG A 97 13.68 6.50 6.52
CA ARG A 97 14.71 5.83 5.72
C ARG A 97 15.12 4.52 6.36
N GLY A 98 15.46 3.55 5.52
CA GLY A 98 15.93 2.25 5.99
C GLY A 98 17.39 2.23 6.43
N GLY A 99 18.14 3.31 6.18
CA GLY A 99 19.53 3.39 6.52
C GLY A 99 20.03 4.82 6.61
N ALA A 100 21.30 4.99 6.97
CA ALA A 100 21.91 6.30 7.09
C ALA A 100 21.96 7.02 5.74
N LYS A 101 21.84 8.34 5.77
CA LYS A 101 22.00 9.17 4.59
C LYS A 101 23.50 9.27 4.26
N ASP A 102 23.80 9.03 3.00
CA ASP A 102 25.18 9.17 2.49
C ASP A 102 25.57 10.65 2.36
#